data_8837323f995de7c0e0b9f8fb0f186875
#
_entry.id   8837323f995de7c0e0b9f8fb0f186875
#
_cell.length_a   1.000
_cell.length_b   1.000
_cell.length_c   1.000
_cell.angle_alpha   90.00
_cell.angle_beta   90.00
_cell.angle_gamma   90.00
#
_symmetry.space_group_name_H-M   'P 1'
#
loop_
_entity.id
_entity.type
_entity.pdbx_description
1 polymer ?
#
loop_
_entity_poly.entity_id
_entity_poly.type
_entity_poly.pdbx_seq_one_letter_code
_entity_poly.pdbx_strand_id
1 'polypeptide(L)'
;VSASGESAGGWERIVAVSAVPDPLDFVTAPSSTGRVLVTRDAGGALHVLRNTCTHQQATVCREAAGRAETFECPNHFWVFAPDGRFVGSRLALAAGREAPPDPAKDLLAAAVDVVDGWVVARFC
;
A
#
# COMPACT_ATOMS: atom_id res chain seq x y z
N VAL A 1 -11.93 -17.73 15.09
CA VAL A 1 -11.53 -17.49 14.87
C VAL A 1 -10.86 -17.44 14.85
N SER A 2 -11.06 -17.59 14.91
CA SER A 2 -10.50 -17.50 14.88
C SER A 2 -9.83 -17.05 15.07
N ALA A 3 -9.96 -17.20 15.68
CA ALA A 3 -9.27 -16.52 15.95
C ALA A 3 -8.40 -16.38 15.51
N SER A 4 -7.90 -16.81 15.59
CA SER A 4 -6.86 -16.42 14.94
C SER A 4 -7.20 -15.24 14.13
N GLY A 5 -7.03 -14.36 14.06
CA GLY A 5 -7.23 -13.26 13.25
C GLY A 5 -7.76 -13.51 11.88
N GLU A 6 -7.96 -14.75 11.60
CA GLU A 6 -8.53 -15.07 10.32
C GLU A 6 -10.01 -14.94 10.39
N SER A 7 -10.58 -14.32 9.43
CA SER A 7 -11.99 -14.20 9.32
C SER A 7 -12.48 -15.01 8.14
N ALA A 8 -13.77 -15.24 8.10
CA ALA A 8 -14.36 -15.91 6.97
C ALA A 8 -14.05 -15.18 5.68
N GLY A 9 -13.83 -15.90 4.60
CA GLY A 9 -13.55 -15.29 3.31
C GLY A 9 -12.12 -14.89 3.08
N GLY A 10 -11.21 -15.32 3.94
CA GLY A 10 -9.79 -15.07 3.72
C GLY A 10 -9.30 -13.69 4.15
N TRP A 11 -10.10 -12.99 4.94
CA TRP A 11 -9.68 -11.71 5.48
C TRP A 11 -8.64 -11.92 6.58
N GLU A 12 -7.64 -11.06 6.58
CA GLU A 12 -6.52 -11.13 7.50
C GLU A 12 -6.36 -9.82 8.24
N ARG A 13 -6.12 -9.87 9.55
CA ARG A 13 -5.77 -8.67 10.31
C ARG A 13 -4.36 -8.25 9.95
N ILE A 14 -4.17 -7.00 9.63
CA ILE A 14 -2.87 -6.47 9.25
C ILE A 14 -2.27 -5.63 10.38
N VAL A 15 -2.93 -4.51 10.72
CA VAL A 15 -2.48 -3.61 11.79
C VAL A 15 -3.71 -3.00 12.44
N ALA A 16 -3.52 -2.44 13.64
CA ALA A 16 -4.55 -1.62 14.25
C ALA A 16 -4.76 -0.37 13.40
N VAL A 17 -6.01 0.07 13.28
CA VAL A 17 -6.32 1.26 12.49
C VAL A 17 -5.63 2.50 13.06
N SER A 18 -5.33 2.50 14.36
CA SER A 18 -4.62 3.59 15.00
C SER A 18 -3.15 3.70 14.58
N ALA A 19 -2.63 2.73 13.84
CA ALA A 19 -1.27 2.81 13.29
C ALA A 19 -1.17 3.84 12.16
N VAL A 20 -2.30 4.15 11.50
CA VAL A 20 -2.35 5.14 10.42
C VAL A 20 -3.52 6.10 10.68
N PRO A 21 -3.44 6.94 11.72
CA PRO A 21 -4.59 7.74 12.15
C PRO A 21 -4.94 8.90 11.22
N ASP A 22 -4.00 9.42 10.46
CA ASP A 22 -4.20 10.64 9.68
C ASP A 22 -4.00 10.41 8.19
N PRO A 23 -4.57 11.28 7.33
CA PRO A 23 -4.28 11.21 5.90
C PRO A 23 -2.79 11.21 5.62
N LEU A 24 -2.38 10.46 4.62
CA LEU A 24 -1.01 10.30 4.18
C LEU A 24 -0.11 9.51 5.14
N ASP A 25 -0.64 9.03 6.25
CA ASP A 25 0.10 8.12 7.14
C ASP A 25 0.28 6.77 6.45
N PHE A 26 1.39 6.10 6.76
CA PHE A 26 1.61 4.74 6.28
C PHE A 26 2.35 3.91 7.33
N VAL A 27 2.23 2.60 7.18
CA VAL A 27 2.98 1.65 7.98
C VAL A 27 3.22 0.42 7.11
N THR A 28 4.39 -0.21 7.28
CA THR A 28 4.65 -1.50 6.63
C THR A 28 4.42 -2.61 7.65
N ALA A 29 3.95 -3.76 7.17
CA ALA A 29 3.60 -4.85 8.07
C ALA A 29 3.77 -6.19 7.35
N PRO A 30 3.98 -7.28 8.09
CA PRO A 30 3.98 -8.62 7.50
C PRO A 30 2.54 -9.08 7.27
N SER A 31 2.37 -9.96 6.30
CA SER A 31 1.10 -10.64 6.07
C SER A 31 1.40 -12.07 5.63
N SER A 32 0.35 -12.89 5.53
CA SER A 32 0.52 -14.27 5.10
C SER A 32 1.06 -14.39 3.68
N THR A 33 0.89 -13.34 2.86
CA THR A 33 1.34 -13.35 1.46
C THR A 33 2.60 -12.49 1.24
N GLY A 34 3.23 -12.05 2.32
CA GLY A 34 4.42 -11.20 2.25
C GLY A 34 4.19 -9.85 2.89
N ARG A 35 5.16 -8.96 2.76
CA ARG A 35 5.04 -7.65 3.37
C ARG A 35 4.05 -6.78 2.61
N VAL A 36 3.30 -6.00 3.36
CA VAL A 36 2.31 -5.08 2.80
C VAL A 36 2.59 -3.67 3.29
N LEU A 37 2.07 -2.72 2.53
CA LEU A 37 2.13 -1.30 2.84
C LEU A 37 0.69 -0.86 3.10
N VAL A 38 0.42 -0.38 4.32
CA VAL A 38 -0.89 0.12 4.70
C VAL A 38 -0.82 1.64 4.66
N THR A 39 -1.69 2.25 3.88
CA THR A 39 -1.66 3.70 3.67
C THR A 39 -3.02 4.33 3.90
N ARG A 40 -3.02 5.65 4.18
CA ARG A 40 -4.20 6.48 4.00
C ARG A 40 -3.90 7.47 2.89
N ASP A 41 -4.81 7.63 1.96
CA ASP A 41 -4.64 8.63 0.92
C ASP A 41 -4.99 10.03 1.45
N ALA A 42 -4.88 11.04 0.60
CA ALA A 42 -5.15 12.41 1.00
C ALA A 42 -6.59 12.62 1.47
N GLY A 43 -7.51 11.82 0.99
CA GLY A 43 -8.91 11.85 1.43
C GLY A 43 -9.18 11.03 2.67
N GLY A 44 -8.18 10.34 3.20
CA GLY A 44 -8.32 9.51 4.39
C GLY A 44 -8.73 8.08 4.15
N ALA A 45 -8.88 7.64 2.91
CA ALA A 45 -9.24 6.26 2.61
C ALA A 45 -8.06 5.33 2.84
N LEU A 46 -8.35 4.15 3.40
CA LEU A 46 -7.34 3.15 3.72
C LEU A 46 -7.07 2.26 2.51
N HIS A 47 -5.81 1.89 2.34
CA HIS A 47 -5.38 0.96 1.30
C HIS A 47 -4.38 -0.02 1.89
N VAL A 48 -4.42 -1.26 1.44
CA VAL A 48 -3.41 -2.26 1.76
C VAL A 48 -2.84 -2.74 0.45
N LEU A 49 -1.54 -2.53 0.26
CA LEU A 49 -0.87 -2.76 -1.00
C LEU A 49 0.26 -3.76 -0.77
N ARG A 50 0.51 -4.61 -1.76
CA ARG A 50 1.71 -5.42 -1.72
C ARG A 50 2.92 -4.51 -1.83
N ASN A 51 3.84 -4.60 -0.88
CA ASN A 51 5.00 -3.71 -0.82
C ASN A 51 6.12 -4.21 -1.74
N THR A 52 5.77 -4.45 -2.99
CA THR A 52 6.70 -5.00 -3.98
C THR A 52 6.45 -4.29 -5.31
N CYS A 53 7.50 -3.71 -5.87
CA CYS A 53 7.41 -3.04 -7.15
C CYS A 53 7.05 -4.03 -8.25
N THR A 54 6.04 -3.69 -9.04
CA THR A 54 5.58 -4.54 -10.14
C THR A 54 6.62 -4.68 -11.25
N HIS A 55 7.55 -3.73 -11.35
CA HIS A 55 8.57 -3.75 -12.38
C HIS A 55 9.68 -4.75 -12.07
N GLN A 56 10.21 -4.75 -10.84
CA GLN A 56 11.36 -5.58 -10.51
C GLN A 56 11.19 -6.36 -9.20
N GLN A 57 10.01 -6.35 -8.64
CA GLN A 57 9.71 -7.05 -7.39
C GLN A 57 10.60 -6.63 -6.23
N ALA A 58 11.12 -5.40 -6.29
CA ALA A 58 11.87 -4.84 -5.18
C ALA A 58 10.90 -4.27 -4.15
N THR A 59 11.34 -4.23 -2.88
CA THR A 59 10.55 -3.60 -1.82
C THR A 59 10.43 -2.11 -2.11
N VAL A 60 9.21 -1.61 -2.17
CA VAL A 60 8.95 -0.21 -2.50
C VAL A 60 9.26 0.69 -1.30
N CYS A 61 8.69 0.37 -0.15
CA CYS A 61 8.89 1.18 1.05
C CYS A 61 9.63 0.35 2.10
N ARG A 62 10.78 0.84 2.54
CA ARG A 62 11.61 0.15 3.52
C ARG A 62 11.47 0.73 4.92
N GLU A 63 10.73 1.83 5.07
CA GLU A 63 10.52 2.44 6.36
C GLU A 63 9.37 1.73 7.09
N ALA A 64 9.48 1.64 8.42
CA ALA A 64 8.47 0.96 9.20
C ALA A 64 7.15 1.73 9.20
N ALA A 65 7.23 3.06 9.26
CA ALA A 65 6.06 3.91 9.33
C ALA A 65 6.45 5.35 8.98
N GLY A 66 5.48 6.18 8.66
CA GLY A 66 5.74 7.58 8.39
C GLY A 66 4.56 8.24 7.72
N ARG A 67 4.84 9.31 7.00
CA ARG A 67 3.84 10.05 6.25
C ARG A 67 4.43 10.37 4.87
N ALA A 68 3.68 10.09 3.81
CA ALA A 68 4.16 10.31 2.46
C ALA A 68 3.02 10.51 1.49
N GLU A 69 3.22 11.38 0.52
CA GLU A 69 2.28 11.60 -0.58
C GLU A 69 2.48 10.61 -1.72
N THR A 70 3.69 10.04 -1.81
CA THR A 70 4.02 9.07 -2.86
C THR A 70 5.03 8.08 -2.31
N PHE A 71 5.13 6.94 -2.99
CA PHE A 71 6.10 5.90 -2.66
C PHE A 71 6.92 5.60 -3.90
N GLU A 72 8.24 5.53 -3.75
CA GLU A 72 9.14 5.42 -4.88
C GLU A 72 9.95 4.13 -4.79
N CYS A 73 9.95 3.35 -5.88
CA CYS A 73 10.76 2.16 -5.94
C CYS A 73 12.25 2.57 -6.01
N PRO A 74 13.09 2.05 -5.11
CA PRO A 74 14.49 2.48 -5.08
C PRO A 74 15.32 2.06 -6.28
N ASN A 75 14.88 1.06 -7.05
CA ASN A 75 15.69 0.55 -8.14
C ASN A 75 15.55 1.35 -9.42
N HIS A 76 14.31 1.69 -9.79
CA HIS A 76 14.07 2.39 -11.06
C HIS A 76 13.26 3.66 -10.88
N PHE A 77 13.05 4.07 -9.62
CA PHE A 77 12.39 5.33 -9.32
C PHE A 77 10.98 5.44 -9.89
N TRP A 78 10.28 4.30 -9.98
CA TRP A 78 8.85 4.32 -10.26
C TRP A 78 8.13 4.85 -9.04
N VAL A 79 7.17 5.74 -9.26
CA VAL A 79 6.46 6.44 -8.19
C VAL A 79 5.02 5.99 -8.17
N PHE A 80 4.53 5.67 -6.96
CA PHE A 80 3.18 5.19 -6.75
C PHE A 80 2.45 6.11 -5.79
N ALA A 81 1.17 6.33 -6.06
CA ALA A 81 0.29 7.07 -5.15
C ALA A 81 -0.07 6.19 -3.94
N PRO A 82 -0.61 6.79 -2.85
CA PRO A 82 -1.02 6.00 -1.68
C PRO A 82 -2.04 4.89 -1.97
N ASP A 83 -2.81 5.01 -3.05
CA ASP A 83 -3.75 3.96 -3.45
C ASP A 83 -3.10 2.86 -4.31
N GLY A 84 -1.79 2.96 -4.53
CA GLY A 84 -1.05 1.99 -5.32
C GLY A 84 -0.96 2.30 -6.79
N ARG A 85 -1.61 3.35 -7.25
CA ARG A 85 -1.63 3.70 -8.67
C ARG A 85 -0.24 4.17 -9.11
N PHE A 86 0.23 3.64 -10.24
CA PHE A 86 1.48 4.10 -10.84
C PHE A 86 1.29 5.50 -11.41
N VAL A 87 2.14 6.45 -11.00
CA VAL A 87 2.04 7.84 -11.46
C VAL A 87 3.14 8.23 -12.43
N GLY A 88 4.22 7.51 -12.47
CA GLY A 88 5.31 7.82 -13.40
C GLY A 88 6.66 7.50 -12.80
N SER A 89 7.72 7.94 -13.45
CA SER A 89 9.08 7.86 -12.91
C SER A 89 9.46 9.20 -12.31
N ARG A 90 10.44 9.18 -11.42
CA ARG A 90 10.91 10.40 -10.78
C ARG A 90 11.33 11.46 -11.81
N LEU A 91 12.06 11.03 -12.83
CA LEU A 91 12.56 11.97 -13.84
C LEU A 91 11.43 12.57 -14.67
N ALA A 92 10.45 11.76 -15.05
CA ALA A 92 9.32 12.26 -15.83
C ALA A 92 8.47 13.23 -15.00
N LEU A 93 8.26 12.92 -13.72
CA LEU A 93 7.47 13.78 -12.83
C LEU A 93 8.20 15.09 -12.56
N ALA A 94 9.52 15.05 -12.41
CA ALA A 94 10.31 16.27 -12.24
C ALA A 94 10.24 17.17 -13.47
N ALA A 95 10.01 16.59 -14.65
CA ALA A 95 9.83 17.33 -15.89
C ALA A 95 8.37 17.74 -16.12
N GLY A 96 7.49 17.52 -15.14
CA GLY A 96 6.08 17.86 -15.25
C GLY A 96 5.25 16.89 -16.07
N ARG A 97 5.76 15.69 -16.32
CA ARG A 97 5.04 14.68 -17.11
C ARG A 97 4.56 13.56 -16.24
N GLU A 98 3.24 13.39 -16.22
CA GLU A 98 2.61 12.29 -15.50
C GLU A 98 2.32 11.17 -16.49
N ALA A 99 2.53 9.93 -16.06
CA ALA A 99 2.28 8.79 -16.92
C ALA A 99 0.77 8.59 -17.10
N PRO A 100 0.33 8.12 -18.27
CA PRO A 100 -1.06 7.74 -18.43
C PRO A 100 -1.40 6.57 -17.50
N PRO A 101 -2.66 6.42 -17.10
CA PRO A 101 -3.05 5.29 -16.26
C PRO A 101 -2.67 3.95 -16.88
N ASP A 102 -2.07 3.09 -16.07
CA ASP A 102 -1.64 1.78 -16.52
C ASP A 102 -1.79 0.78 -15.36
N PRO A 103 -2.96 0.12 -15.26
CA PRO A 103 -3.20 -0.80 -14.15
C PRO A 103 -2.19 -1.93 -14.04
N ALA A 104 -1.55 -2.30 -15.13
CA ALA A 104 -0.53 -3.36 -15.10
C ALA A 104 0.71 -2.95 -14.31
N LYS A 105 0.91 -1.64 -14.12
CA LYS A 105 2.05 -1.11 -13.37
C LYS A 105 1.68 -0.77 -11.93
N ASP A 106 0.40 -0.77 -11.57
CA ASP A 106 -0.03 -0.44 -10.21
C ASP A 106 0.45 -1.50 -9.23
N LEU A 107 0.66 -1.08 -7.98
CA LEU A 107 0.90 -2.05 -6.92
C LEU A 107 -0.35 -2.88 -6.70
N LEU A 108 -0.16 -4.17 -6.41
CA LEU A 108 -1.30 -5.04 -6.15
C LEU A 108 -2.00 -4.59 -4.88
N ALA A 109 -3.29 -4.27 -4.99
CA ALA A 109 -4.09 -3.78 -3.89
C ALA A 109 -5.03 -4.86 -3.39
N ALA A 110 -5.17 -4.94 -2.07
CA ALA A 110 -6.11 -5.86 -1.43
C ALA A 110 -7.47 -5.18 -1.27
N ALA A 111 -8.51 -6.00 -1.10
CA ALA A 111 -9.76 -5.48 -0.54
C ALA A 111 -9.50 -5.14 0.92
N VAL A 112 -10.03 -4.02 1.41
CA VAL A 112 -9.73 -3.47 2.73
C VAL A 112 -11.02 -3.18 3.47
N ASP A 113 -11.02 -3.47 4.78
CA ASP A 113 -12.11 -3.08 5.66
C ASP A 113 -11.53 -2.82 7.05
N VAL A 114 -12.36 -2.27 7.93
CA VAL A 114 -11.99 -2.06 9.33
C VAL A 114 -12.97 -2.83 10.18
N VAL A 115 -12.45 -3.73 11.00
CA VAL A 115 -13.26 -4.56 11.87
C VAL A 115 -12.68 -4.50 13.29
N ASP A 116 -13.49 -4.06 14.25
CA ASP A 116 -13.09 -3.97 15.66
C ASP A 116 -11.78 -3.19 15.85
N GLY A 117 -11.60 -2.12 15.09
CA GLY A 117 -10.41 -1.28 15.20
C GLY A 117 -9.19 -1.85 14.49
N TRP A 118 -9.34 -2.89 13.69
CA TRP A 118 -8.26 -3.49 12.92
C TRP A 118 -8.46 -3.28 11.43
N VAL A 119 -7.38 -2.94 10.77
CA VAL A 119 -7.35 -2.96 9.30
C VAL A 119 -7.25 -4.41 8.89
N VAL A 120 -8.23 -4.88 8.15
CA VAL A 120 -8.25 -6.23 7.62
C VAL A 120 -8.19 -6.17 6.09
N ALA A 121 -7.56 -7.16 5.49
CA ALA A 121 -7.34 -7.15 4.06
C ALA A 121 -7.47 -8.53 3.48
N ARG A 122 -7.82 -8.58 2.20
CA ARG A 122 -7.90 -9.83 1.44
C ARG A 122 -7.37 -9.58 0.05
N PHE A 123 -6.30 -10.29 -0.31
CA PHE A 123 -5.80 -10.31 -1.68
C PHE A 123 -6.54 -11.39 -2.47
N CYS A 124 -6.90 -11.06 -3.69
CA CYS A 124 -7.60 -12.00 -4.56
C CYS A 124 -6.64 -12.92 -5.28
#